data_ba30fb361c30d80feae2be2022e8b333
#
_entry.id   ba30fb361c30d80feae2be2022e8b333
#
_cell.length_a   1.000
_cell.length_b   1.000
_cell.length_c   1.000
_cell.angle_alpha   90.00
_cell.angle_beta   90.00
_cell.angle_gamma   90.00
#
_symmetry.space_group_name_H-M   'P 1'
#
loop_
_entity.id
_entity.type
_entity.pdbx_description
1 polymer ?
#
loop_
_entity_poly.entity_id
_entity_poly.type
_entity_poly.pdbx_seq_one_letter_code
_entity_poly.pdbx_strand_id
1 'polypeptide(L)'
;PGHSSAASDVYKRQDLAILEEPADRQEAINLMKSRRIEKLLVTDASGRLTGLLTLKDTEMSVLNPTACKDELGRLRVAAASTVGDEGFERSQALIDAGVDMVVIDTAHGHSDSVSKAVERIKKTSNEVQVIAGNVATSDATKSLIDVGADAIKVGIGPGSICTTRMVAGVGVPQLSAIIDCATVAGNIPVIADGGIKFSGDFAKAIAAGASCAMIGSMVAGTDESPGEVILYQGRSFKAYRGMGSLGAMARGSADRYFQKDAASDKLVPEGILSLIHI
;
A
#
# COMPACT_ATOMS: atom_id res chain seq x y z
N PRO A 1 5.46 -38.36 10.23
CA PRO A 1 5.34 -38.99 11.51
C PRO A 1 5.12 -37.90 12.56
N GLY A 2 3.91 -37.87 13.12
CA GLY A 2 3.52 -36.92 14.12
C GLY A 2 4.34 -37.17 15.39
N HIS A 3 5.17 -36.22 15.71
CA HIS A 3 5.75 -36.14 17.04
C HIS A 3 4.73 -35.53 18.02
N SER A 4 3.70 -36.31 18.32
CA SER A 4 3.00 -36.16 19.59
C SER A 4 3.89 -36.81 20.64
N SER A 5 4.92 -36.14 21.04
CA SER A 5 5.78 -36.61 22.12
C SER A 5 5.17 -36.19 23.47
N ALA A 6 5.50 -36.94 24.53
CA ALA A 6 5.17 -36.59 25.91
C ALA A 6 5.54 -35.14 26.26
N ALA A 7 6.50 -34.52 25.57
CA ALA A 7 6.86 -33.13 25.67
C ALA A 7 5.69 -32.19 25.31
N SER A 8 4.85 -32.51 24.30
CA SER A 8 3.69 -31.67 23.96
C SER A 8 2.60 -31.70 25.02
N ASP A 9 2.44 -32.80 25.76
CA ASP A 9 1.48 -32.91 26.86
C ASP A 9 1.99 -32.20 28.15
N VAL A 10 3.29 -32.13 28.35
CA VAL A 10 3.89 -31.33 29.43
C VAL A 10 3.68 -29.85 29.17
N TYR A 11 3.83 -29.38 27.92
CA TYR A 11 3.53 -27.99 27.57
C TYR A 11 2.05 -27.62 27.77
N LYS A 12 1.12 -28.52 27.52
CA LYS A 12 -0.32 -28.31 27.72
C LYS A 12 -0.74 -28.15 29.18
N ARG A 13 0.12 -28.54 30.14
CA ARG A 13 -0.15 -28.52 31.59
C ARG A 13 0.64 -27.45 32.32
N GLN A 14 1.35 -26.58 31.62
CA GLN A 14 2.09 -25.48 32.25
C GLN A 14 1.14 -24.42 32.79
N ASP A 15 1.58 -23.74 33.85
CA ASP A 15 0.96 -22.54 34.39
C ASP A 15 1.14 -21.43 33.34
N LEU A 16 0.09 -21.17 32.56
CA LEU A 16 0.10 -20.22 31.46
C LEU A 16 0.20 -18.79 32.03
N ALA A 17 1.09 -18.00 31.46
CA ALA A 17 1.10 -16.58 31.70
C ALA A 17 -0.02 -15.91 30.92
N ILE A 18 -0.98 -15.32 31.60
CA ILE A 18 -2.19 -14.73 31.06
C ILE A 18 -2.26 -13.28 31.56
N LEU A 19 -2.74 -12.39 30.69
CA LEU A 19 -3.11 -11.03 31.03
C LEU A 19 -4.58 -10.83 30.69
N GLU A 20 -5.33 -10.23 31.60
CA GLU A 20 -6.76 -9.96 31.40
C GLU A 20 -6.95 -8.60 30.71
N GLU A 21 -7.94 -8.48 29.83
CA GLU A 21 -8.32 -7.20 29.22
C GLU A 21 -8.98 -6.24 30.23
N PRO A 22 -8.67 -4.93 30.15
CA PRO A 22 -7.78 -4.26 29.20
C PRO A 22 -6.30 -4.46 29.52
N ALA A 23 -5.56 -5.04 28.60
CA ALA A 23 -4.16 -5.43 28.79
C ALA A 23 -3.23 -4.21 28.84
N ASP A 24 -2.62 -3.92 29.99
CA ASP A 24 -1.59 -2.90 30.09
C ASP A 24 -0.27 -3.37 29.49
N ARG A 25 0.29 -2.54 28.59
CA ARG A 25 1.51 -2.88 27.88
C ARG A 25 2.71 -3.02 28.80
N GLN A 26 2.86 -2.14 29.79
CA GLN A 26 4.01 -2.18 30.69
C GLN A 26 3.95 -3.40 31.61
N GLU A 27 2.76 -3.77 32.05
CA GLU A 27 2.50 -4.99 32.80
C GLU A 27 2.85 -6.22 31.96
N ALA A 28 2.43 -6.25 30.69
CA ALA A 28 2.79 -7.33 29.77
C ALA A 28 4.29 -7.51 29.61
N ILE A 29 5.04 -6.40 29.41
CA ILE A 29 6.50 -6.42 29.29
C ILE A 29 7.15 -6.95 30.59
N ASN A 30 6.70 -6.48 31.74
CA ASN A 30 7.24 -6.90 33.04
C ASN A 30 6.99 -8.39 33.28
N LEU A 31 5.79 -8.87 32.95
CA LEU A 31 5.42 -10.27 33.08
C LEU A 31 6.25 -11.17 32.14
N MET A 32 6.38 -10.77 30.86
CA MET A 32 7.21 -11.50 29.90
C MET A 32 8.68 -11.57 30.34
N LYS A 33 9.24 -10.46 30.83
CA LYS A 33 10.63 -10.41 31.32
C LYS A 33 10.82 -11.26 32.58
N SER A 34 9.92 -11.16 33.55
CA SER A 34 10.04 -11.89 34.84
C SER A 34 9.93 -13.40 34.64
N ARG A 35 9.05 -13.85 33.73
CA ARG A 35 8.87 -15.28 33.42
C ARG A 35 9.79 -15.77 32.28
N ARG A 36 10.61 -14.91 31.69
CA ARG A 36 11.50 -15.20 30.54
C ARG A 36 10.78 -15.84 29.38
N ILE A 37 9.61 -15.30 29.03
CA ILE A 37 8.77 -15.73 27.91
C ILE A 37 8.67 -14.60 26.87
N GLU A 38 8.46 -14.97 25.61
CA GLU A 38 8.36 -14.02 24.49
C GLU A 38 6.92 -13.79 24.05
N LYS A 39 5.98 -14.55 24.60
CA LYS A 39 4.56 -14.52 24.21
C LYS A 39 3.68 -14.60 25.44
N LEU A 40 2.63 -13.79 25.45
CA LEU A 40 1.68 -13.67 26.54
C LEU A 40 0.26 -13.75 25.99
N LEU A 41 -0.54 -14.63 26.58
CA LEU A 41 -1.95 -14.78 26.22
C LEU A 41 -2.76 -13.63 26.83
N VAL A 42 -3.70 -13.10 26.05
CA VAL A 42 -4.68 -12.11 26.53
C VAL A 42 -6.06 -12.77 26.57
N THR A 43 -6.77 -12.61 27.67
CA THR A 43 -8.10 -13.18 27.86
C THR A 43 -9.09 -12.11 28.32
N ASP A 44 -10.37 -12.36 28.06
CA ASP A 44 -11.45 -11.59 28.69
C ASP A 44 -11.67 -12.03 30.14
N ALA A 45 -12.55 -11.35 30.86
CA ALA A 45 -12.94 -11.65 32.24
C ALA A 45 -13.56 -13.05 32.43
N SER A 46 -13.98 -13.71 31.35
CA SER A 46 -14.49 -15.10 31.34
C SER A 46 -13.38 -16.13 31.12
N GLY A 47 -12.14 -15.70 30.94
CA GLY A 47 -11.00 -16.58 30.64
C GLY A 47 -10.94 -17.03 29.18
N ARG A 48 -11.73 -16.43 28.26
CA ARG A 48 -11.68 -16.74 26.84
C ARG A 48 -10.51 -16.02 26.21
N LEU A 49 -9.75 -16.72 25.37
CA LEU A 49 -8.63 -16.13 24.63
C LEU A 49 -9.14 -15.07 23.64
N THR A 50 -8.66 -13.84 23.77
CA THR A 50 -8.99 -12.69 22.92
C THR A 50 -7.78 -12.19 22.11
N GLY A 51 -6.55 -12.47 22.58
CA GLY A 51 -5.35 -12.02 21.91
C GLY A 51 -4.07 -12.71 22.32
N LEU A 52 -3.01 -12.32 21.62
CA LEU A 52 -1.63 -12.74 21.90
C LEU A 52 -0.73 -11.51 21.81
N LEU A 53 0.00 -11.19 22.87
CA LEU A 53 1.04 -10.19 22.85
C LEU A 53 2.41 -10.86 22.73
N THR A 54 3.26 -10.32 21.88
CA THR A 54 4.65 -10.79 21.77
C THR A 54 5.63 -9.71 22.23
N LEU A 55 6.79 -10.14 22.71
CA LEU A 55 7.86 -9.21 23.07
C LEU A 55 8.28 -8.35 21.88
N LYS A 56 8.30 -8.95 20.68
CA LYS A 56 8.60 -8.25 19.44
C LYS A 56 7.59 -7.14 19.13
N ASP A 57 6.29 -7.35 19.35
CA ASP A 57 5.27 -6.31 19.14
C ASP A 57 5.48 -5.12 20.06
N THR A 58 5.88 -5.39 21.31
CA THR A 58 6.17 -4.34 22.28
C THR A 58 7.43 -3.55 21.91
N GLU A 59 8.49 -4.23 21.47
CA GLU A 59 9.73 -3.61 20.99
C GLU A 59 9.51 -2.78 19.72
N MET A 60 8.81 -3.35 18.74
CA MET A 60 8.49 -2.63 17.50
C MET A 60 7.66 -1.38 17.71
N SER A 61 6.81 -1.38 18.71
CA SER A 61 6.03 -0.19 19.06
C SER A 61 6.87 0.93 19.69
N VAL A 62 7.91 0.57 20.43
CA VAL A 62 8.87 1.55 20.99
C VAL A 62 9.81 2.08 19.90
N LEU A 63 10.27 1.19 19.02
CA LEU A 63 11.16 1.56 17.93
C LEU A 63 10.47 2.41 16.84
N ASN A 64 9.16 2.20 16.65
CA ASN A 64 8.37 2.88 15.61
C ASN A 64 7.15 3.59 16.22
N PRO A 65 7.34 4.63 17.03
CA PRO A 65 6.23 5.31 17.72
C PRO A 65 5.31 6.07 16.76
N THR A 66 5.81 6.44 15.57
CA THR A 66 5.07 7.17 14.54
C THR A 66 4.44 6.28 13.48
N ALA A 67 4.49 4.95 13.63
CA ALA A 67 3.86 4.02 12.69
C ALA A 67 2.34 4.28 12.62
N CYS A 68 1.80 4.35 11.39
CA CYS A 68 0.38 4.60 11.16
C CYS A 68 -0.42 3.36 11.56
N LYS A 69 -1.13 3.44 12.68
CA LYS A 69 -1.89 2.35 13.29
C LYS A 69 -3.35 2.73 13.48
N ASP A 70 -4.20 1.71 13.51
CA ASP A 70 -5.59 1.83 13.93
C ASP A 70 -5.72 1.85 15.47
N GLU A 71 -6.95 1.96 15.98
CA GLU A 71 -7.26 1.98 17.41
C GLU A 71 -6.89 0.67 18.13
N LEU A 72 -6.81 -0.44 17.39
CA LEU A 72 -6.38 -1.74 17.90
C LEU A 72 -4.87 -1.93 17.83
N GLY A 73 -4.11 -0.92 17.39
CA GLY A 73 -2.66 -0.97 17.26
C GLY A 73 -2.15 -1.73 16.04
N ARG A 74 -3.00 -2.08 15.08
CA ARG A 74 -2.64 -2.72 13.81
C ARG A 74 -2.19 -1.67 12.81
N LEU A 75 -1.22 -2.02 11.94
CA LEU A 75 -0.82 -1.13 10.85
C LEU A 75 -2.00 -0.91 9.89
N ARG A 76 -2.24 0.35 9.53
CA ARG A 76 -3.21 0.68 8.48
C ARG A 76 -2.69 0.23 7.12
N VAL A 77 -3.58 -0.30 6.31
CA VAL A 77 -3.25 -0.88 5.00
C VAL A 77 -4.13 -0.30 3.90
N ALA A 78 -3.53 -0.14 2.73
CA ALA A 78 -4.22 0.21 1.51
C ALA A 78 -4.03 -0.89 0.46
N ALA A 79 -5.07 -1.17 -0.32
CA ALA A 79 -5.00 -2.15 -1.39
C ALA A 79 -5.55 -1.61 -2.70
N ALA A 80 -4.85 -1.91 -3.79
CA ALA A 80 -5.23 -1.45 -5.11
C ALA A 80 -6.39 -2.27 -5.69
N SER A 81 -7.29 -1.58 -6.36
CA SER A 81 -8.35 -2.12 -7.18
C SER A 81 -8.41 -1.38 -8.51
N THR A 82 -9.28 -1.82 -9.39
CA THR A 82 -9.46 -1.26 -10.73
C THR A 82 -10.92 -0.82 -10.93
N VAL A 83 -11.28 -0.47 -12.16
CA VAL A 83 -12.63 -0.03 -12.55
C VAL A 83 -13.49 -1.21 -13.03
N GLY A 84 -14.80 -0.94 -13.25
CA GLY A 84 -15.76 -1.94 -13.73
C GLY A 84 -16.25 -2.90 -12.65
N ASP A 85 -16.96 -3.95 -13.08
CA ASP A 85 -17.59 -4.91 -12.15
C ASP A 85 -16.55 -5.75 -11.40
N GLU A 86 -15.53 -6.27 -12.07
CA GLU A 86 -14.45 -7.02 -11.43
C GLU A 86 -13.69 -6.17 -10.41
N GLY A 87 -13.44 -4.88 -10.73
CA GLY A 87 -12.85 -3.93 -9.81
C GLY A 87 -13.72 -3.70 -8.58
N PHE A 88 -15.03 -3.63 -8.76
CA PHE A 88 -15.95 -3.48 -7.65
C PHE A 88 -16.02 -4.75 -6.78
N GLU A 89 -16.11 -5.93 -7.36
CA GLU A 89 -16.09 -7.20 -6.62
C GLU A 89 -14.81 -7.35 -5.80
N ARG A 90 -13.66 -7.00 -6.40
CA ARG A 90 -12.38 -6.95 -5.70
C ARG A 90 -12.41 -5.94 -4.55
N SER A 91 -12.94 -4.74 -4.79
CA SER A 91 -13.04 -3.70 -3.73
C SER A 91 -13.91 -4.17 -2.57
N GLN A 92 -15.03 -4.84 -2.87
CA GLN A 92 -15.91 -5.39 -1.85
C GLN A 92 -15.19 -6.46 -1.01
N ALA A 93 -14.50 -7.39 -1.65
CA ALA A 93 -13.73 -8.42 -0.96
C ALA A 93 -12.60 -7.81 -0.07
N LEU A 94 -11.99 -6.72 -0.50
CA LEU A 94 -10.99 -5.99 0.30
C LEU A 94 -11.63 -5.31 1.52
N ILE A 95 -12.81 -4.70 1.35
CA ILE A 95 -13.59 -4.10 2.44
C ILE A 95 -14.00 -5.16 3.45
N ASP A 96 -14.52 -6.29 2.99
CA ASP A 96 -14.93 -7.41 3.84
C ASP A 96 -13.73 -8.02 4.60
N ALA A 97 -12.53 -7.94 4.01
CA ALA A 97 -11.28 -8.35 4.67
C ALA A 97 -10.73 -7.30 5.66
N GLY A 98 -11.38 -6.15 5.80
CA GLY A 98 -11.00 -5.10 6.76
C GLY A 98 -9.87 -4.18 6.30
N VAL A 99 -9.77 -3.88 4.99
CA VAL A 99 -8.84 -2.88 4.48
C VAL A 99 -9.22 -1.48 4.95
N ASP A 100 -8.25 -0.65 5.32
CA ASP A 100 -8.52 0.75 5.72
C ASP A 100 -8.77 1.65 4.51
N MET A 101 -8.09 1.40 3.40
CA MET A 101 -8.18 2.22 2.19
C MET A 101 -8.20 1.37 0.92
N VAL A 102 -9.10 1.70 0.00
CA VAL A 102 -9.12 1.15 -1.37
C VAL A 102 -8.51 2.17 -2.31
N VAL A 103 -7.57 1.75 -3.15
CA VAL A 103 -6.92 2.61 -4.15
C VAL A 103 -7.44 2.25 -5.53
N ILE A 104 -8.23 3.12 -6.15
CA ILE A 104 -8.60 3.01 -7.55
C ILE A 104 -7.44 3.55 -8.40
N ASP A 105 -6.63 2.63 -8.88
CA ASP A 105 -5.33 2.91 -9.50
C ASP A 105 -5.37 2.67 -11.01
N THR A 106 -5.36 3.76 -11.78
CA THR A 106 -5.40 3.74 -13.23
C THR A 106 -4.31 4.63 -13.84
N ALA A 107 -3.98 4.38 -15.11
CA ALA A 107 -3.04 5.23 -15.85
C ALA A 107 -3.65 6.60 -16.20
N HIS A 108 -5.00 6.71 -16.21
CA HIS A 108 -5.74 7.93 -16.49
C HIS A 108 -6.97 8.02 -15.59
N GLY A 109 -6.82 8.74 -14.47
CA GLY A 109 -7.86 8.88 -13.44
C GLY A 109 -9.02 9.79 -13.83
N HIS A 110 -8.81 10.71 -14.79
CA HIS A 110 -9.86 11.60 -15.28
C HIS A 110 -10.73 10.89 -16.33
N SER A 111 -11.47 9.88 -15.89
CA SER A 111 -12.37 9.11 -16.74
C SER A 111 -13.66 8.74 -15.99
N ASP A 112 -14.76 8.61 -16.74
CA ASP A 112 -16.07 8.22 -16.20
C ASP A 112 -16.02 6.88 -15.46
N SER A 113 -15.21 5.95 -15.90
CA SER A 113 -15.08 4.64 -15.25
C SER A 113 -14.48 4.75 -13.86
N VAL A 114 -13.51 5.64 -13.65
CA VAL A 114 -12.93 5.90 -12.34
C VAL A 114 -13.92 6.61 -11.42
N SER A 115 -14.59 7.65 -11.92
CA SER A 115 -15.64 8.36 -11.17
C SER A 115 -16.74 7.42 -10.69
N LYS A 116 -17.25 6.57 -11.60
CA LYS A 116 -18.27 5.55 -11.27
C LYS A 116 -17.77 4.51 -10.25
N ALA A 117 -16.50 4.11 -10.32
CA ALA A 117 -15.92 3.18 -9.35
C ALA A 117 -15.88 3.79 -7.95
N VAL A 118 -15.42 5.05 -7.83
CA VAL A 118 -15.39 5.79 -6.57
C VAL A 118 -16.79 5.92 -5.98
N GLU A 119 -17.76 6.45 -6.77
CA GLU A 119 -19.15 6.59 -6.32
C GLU A 119 -19.77 5.27 -5.85
N ARG A 120 -19.52 4.18 -6.59
CA ARG A 120 -20.08 2.87 -6.28
C ARG A 120 -19.55 2.34 -4.95
N ILE A 121 -18.25 2.49 -4.68
CA ILE A 121 -17.64 2.10 -3.41
C ILE A 121 -18.18 2.97 -2.27
N LYS A 122 -18.21 4.28 -2.43
CA LYS A 122 -18.69 5.21 -1.40
C LYS A 122 -20.19 5.01 -1.07
N LYS A 123 -21.01 4.59 -2.03
CA LYS A 123 -22.41 4.19 -1.80
C LYS A 123 -22.54 2.89 -1.01
N THR A 124 -21.55 2.00 -1.10
CA THR A 124 -21.55 0.71 -0.40
C THR A 124 -21.01 0.84 1.03
N SER A 125 -19.94 1.63 1.20
CA SER A 125 -19.31 1.87 2.50
C SER A 125 -18.79 3.31 2.60
N ASN A 126 -19.23 4.03 3.64
CA ASN A 126 -18.67 5.34 3.99
C ASN A 126 -17.49 5.24 4.97
N GLU A 127 -17.23 4.08 5.54
CA GLU A 127 -16.16 3.88 6.53
C GLU A 127 -14.81 3.71 5.86
N VAL A 128 -14.77 3.00 4.71
CA VAL A 128 -13.54 2.81 3.96
C VAL A 128 -13.14 4.08 3.22
N GLN A 129 -11.86 4.43 3.28
CA GLN A 129 -11.33 5.56 2.54
C GLN A 129 -11.02 5.15 1.10
N VAL A 130 -11.33 6.03 0.13
CA VAL A 130 -11.09 5.78 -1.30
C VAL A 130 -10.05 6.76 -1.82
N ILE A 131 -8.92 6.22 -2.25
CA ILE A 131 -7.87 6.96 -2.96
C ILE A 131 -8.13 6.77 -4.45
N ALA A 132 -8.18 7.84 -5.23
CA ALA A 132 -8.40 7.75 -6.67
C ALA A 132 -7.26 8.40 -7.47
N GLY A 133 -6.93 7.84 -8.61
CA GLY A 133 -5.89 8.35 -9.52
C GLY A 133 -5.54 7.38 -10.66
N ASN A 134 -4.52 7.74 -11.46
CA ASN A 134 -3.68 8.94 -11.32
C ASN A 134 -4.23 10.10 -12.14
N VAL A 135 -4.04 11.28 -11.61
CA VAL A 135 -4.38 12.54 -12.25
C VAL A 135 -3.16 13.48 -12.30
N ALA A 136 -3.26 14.58 -13.05
CA ALA A 136 -2.19 15.56 -13.15
C ALA A 136 -2.69 17.01 -13.31
N THR A 137 -4.01 17.24 -13.22
CA THR A 137 -4.63 18.55 -13.42
C THR A 137 -5.65 18.89 -12.34
N SER A 138 -5.86 20.17 -12.12
CA SER A 138 -6.87 20.68 -11.18
C SER A 138 -8.29 20.21 -11.51
N ASP A 139 -8.66 20.17 -12.80
CA ASP A 139 -9.99 19.75 -13.22
C ASP A 139 -10.23 18.26 -12.93
N ALA A 140 -9.23 17.41 -13.19
CA ALA A 140 -9.30 15.99 -12.86
C ALA A 140 -9.39 15.76 -11.34
N THR A 141 -8.66 16.56 -10.57
CA THR A 141 -8.70 16.52 -9.11
C THR A 141 -10.08 16.88 -8.58
N LYS A 142 -10.67 17.99 -9.04
CA LYS A 142 -12.04 18.37 -8.67
C LYS A 142 -13.05 17.29 -9.01
N SER A 143 -12.99 16.75 -10.23
CA SER A 143 -13.90 15.69 -10.68
C SER A 143 -13.90 14.47 -9.75
N LEU A 144 -12.74 14.05 -9.26
CA LEU A 144 -12.64 12.91 -8.34
C LEU A 144 -13.08 13.26 -6.92
N ILE A 145 -12.85 14.47 -6.45
CA ILE A 145 -13.32 14.95 -5.15
C ILE A 145 -14.86 15.04 -5.15
N ASP A 146 -15.44 15.57 -6.21
CA ASP A 146 -16.89 15.74 -6.36
C ASP A 146 -17.65 14.41 -6.29
N VAL A 147 -17.02 13.30 -6.72
CA VAL A 147 -17.60 11.95 -6.62
C VAL A 147 -17.27 11.23 -5.32
N GLY A 148 -16.56 11.88 -4.39
CA GLY A 148 -16.34 11.40 -3.04
C GLY A 148 -14.99 10.71 -2.79
N ALA A 149 -13.96 10.96 -3.60
CA ALA A 149 -12.62 10.48 -3.29
C ALA A 149 -12.08 11.16 -2.02
N ASP A 150 -11.52 10.36 -1.10
CA ASP A 150 -10.97 10.82 0.18
C ASP A 150 -9.49 11.24 0.06
N ALA A 151 -8.80 10.81 -1.00
CA ALA A 151 -7.46 11.27 -1.35
C ALA A 151 -7.21 11.13 -2.85
N ILE A 152 -6.32 11.98 -3.37
CA ILE A 152 -6.01 12.04 -4.80
C ILE A 152 -4.56 11.62 -5.06
N LYS A 153 -4.37 10.66 -5.97
CA LYS A 153 -3.04 10.20 -6.37
C LYS A 153 -2.60 10.88 -7.66
N VAL A 154 -1.49 11.63 -7.60
CA VAL A 154 -1.03 12.55 -8.65
C VAL A 154 0.25 12.03 -9.28
N GLY A 155 0.23 11.88 -10.60
CA GLY A 155 1.41 11.51 -11.38
C GLY A 155 1.07 10.78 -12.67
N ILE A 156 1.30 11.43 -13.81
CA ILE A 156 1.13 10.86 -15.14
C ILE A 156 2.50 10.80 -15.84
N GLY A 157 3.04 9.60 -15.94
CA GLY A 157 4.30 9.30 -16.60
C GLY A 157 5.60 9.65 -15.86
N PRO A 158 5.66 10.01 -14.55
CA PRO A 158 6.91 10.42 -13.90
C PRO A 158 7.75 9.25 -13.40
N GLY A 159 7.22 8.04 -13.33
CA GLY A 159 7.93 6.88 -12.78
C GLY A 159 9.22 6.55 -13.55
N SER A 160 10.27 6.11 -12.84
CA SER A 160 11.57 5.81 -13.46
C SER A 160 11.52 4.66 -14.46
N ILE A 161 10.54 3.75 -14.29
CA ILE A 161 10.32 2.59 -15.19
C ILE A 161 9.11 2.81 -16.12
N CYS A 162 8.51 4.01 -16.09
CA CYS A 162 7.38 4.38 -16.91
C CYS A 162 7.85 4.92 -18.27
N THR A 163 7.29 4.41 -19.35
CA THR A 163 7.58 4.87 -20.71
C THR A 163 6.35 5.50 -21.41
N THR A 164 5.28 5.77 -20.67
CA THR A 164 4.06 6.42 -21.18
C THR A 164 4.36 7.71 -21.94
N ARG A 165 5.28 8.54 -21.42
CA ARG A 165 5.70 9.79 -22.09
C ARG A 165 6.31 9.56 -23.47
N MET A 166 7.01 8.45 -23.66
CA MET A 166 7.67 8.11 -24.93
C MET A 166 6.73 7.38 -25.87
N VAL A 167 5.92 6.48 -25.35
CA VAL A 167 5.06 5.59 -26.13
C VAL A 167 3.74 6.28 -26.51
N ALA A 168 3.08 6.88 -25.52
CA ALA A 168 1.78 7.53 -25.70
C ALA A 168 1.89 9.06 -25.89
N GLY A 169 3.06 9.65 -25.68
CA GLY A 169 3.25 11.10 -25.73
C GLY A 169 2.54 11.86 -24.61
N VAL A 170 2.12 11.17 -23.56
CA VAL A 170 1.33 11.72 -22.44
C VAL A 170 2.16 11.80 -21.17
N GLY A 171 2.10 12.93 -20.49
CA GLY A 171 2.76 13.12 -19.20
C GLY A 171 2.81 14.58 -18.80
N VAL A 172 2.92 14.81 -17.49
CA VAL A 172 3.05 16.15 -16.91
C VAL A 172 4.28 16.16 -16.00
N PRO A 173 5.08 17.24 -15.97
CA PRO A 173 6.15 17.39 -15.00
C PRO A 173 5.58 17.27 -13.58
N GLN A 174 6.17 16.38 -12.75
CA GLN A 174 5.54 15.96 -11.49
C GLN A 174 5.32 17.11 -10.51
N LEU A 175 6.29 18.01 -10.37
CA LEU A 175 6.15 19.15 -9.47
C LEU A 175 4.99 20.07 -9.90
N SER A 176 4.86 20.35 -11.19
CA SER A 176 3.76 21.14 -11.74
C SER A 176 2.41 20.46 -11.52
N ALA A 177 2.33 19.15 -11.72
CA ALA A 177 1.11 18.39 -11.47
C ALA A 177 0.69 18.44 -9.99
N ILE A 178 1.65 18.31 -9.06
CA ILE A 178 1.38 18.42 -7.63
C ILE A 178 0.83 19.80 -7.27
N ILE A 179 1.48 20.87 -7.72
CA ILE A 179 1.05 22.25 -7.46
C ILE A 179 -0.37 22.47 -8.00
N ASP A 180 -0.64 22.08 -9.24
CA ASP A 180 -1.93 22.26 -9.88
C ASP A 180 -3.05 21.51 -9.13
N CYS A 181 -2.82 20.25 -8.80
CA CYS A 181 -3.78 19.45 -8.05
C CYS A 181 -3.98 19.95 -6.61
N ALA A 182 -2.91 20.27 -5.89
CA ALA A 182 -2.95 20.73 -4.50
C ALA A 182 -3.69 22.07 -4.34
N THR A 183 -3.61 22.94 -5.36
CA THR A 183 -4.31 24.26 -5.35
C THR A 183 -5.81 24.11 -5.18
N VAL A 184 -6.40 23.03 -5.68
CA VAL A 184 -7.86 22.79 -5.67
C VAL A 184 -8.31 21.70 -4.71
N ALA A 185 -7.39 20.96 -4.14
CA ALA A 185 -7.69 19.81 -3.29
C ALA A 185 -8.28 20.21 -1.92
N GLY A 186 -8.08 21.45 -1.46
CA GLY A 186 -8.56 21.91 -0.17
C GLY A 186 -7.97 21.06 0.97
N ASN A 187 -8.83 20.40 1.73
CA ASN A 187 -8.42 19.50 2.83
C ASN A 187 -8.21 18.04 2.39
N ILE A 188 -8.46 17.73 1.11
CA ILE A 188 -8.27 16.36 0.60
C ILE A 188 -6.77 16.10 0.38
N PRO A 189 -6.21 15.04 0.97
CA PRO A 189 -4.80 14.71 0.82
C PRO A 189 -4.40 14.44 -0.63
N VAL A 190 -3.25 14.99 -1.02
CA VAL A 190 -2.61 14.74 -2.32
C VAL A 190 -1.41 13.81 -2.13
N ILE A 191 -1.37 12.72 -2.88
CA ILE A 191 -0.29 11.75 -2.87
C ILE A 191 0.57 11.96 -4.12
N ALA A 192 1.82 12.37 -3.95
CA ALA A 192 2.77 12.51 -5.06
C ALA A 192 3.29 11.13 -5.48
N ASP A 193 2.85 10.64 -6.63
CA ASP A 193 3.20 9.30 -7.12
C ASP A 193 4.16 9.35 -8.30
N GLY A 194 5.39 8.92 -8.06
CA GLY A 194 6.45 8.80 -9.05
C GLY A 194 7.33 10.04 -9.23
N GLY A 195 8.46 9.84 -9.91
CA GLY A 195 9.44 10.90 -10.18
C GLY A 195 10.36 11.26 -9.02
N ILE A 196 10.20 10.64 -7.87
CA ILE A 196 11.01 10.86 -6.68
C ILE A 196 12.19 9.88 -6.68
N LYS A 197 13.39 10.40 -6.93
CA LYS A 197 14.63 9.62 -7.00
C LYS A 197 15.57 9.91 -5.84
N PHE A 198 15.47 11.10 -5.25
CA PHE A 198 16.33 11.58 -4.18
C PHE A 198 15.47 12.19 -3.05
N SER A 199 16.04 12.28 -1.85
CA SER A 199 15.39 12.92 -0.70
C SER A 199 14.96 14.38 -0.98
N GLY A 200 15.73 15.11 -1.77
CA GLY A 200 15.37 16.47 -2.19
C GLY A 200 14.13 16.52 -3.08
N ASP A 201 13.86 15.50 -3.90
CA ASP A 201 12.63 15.43 -4.68
C ASP A 201 11.41 15.21 -3.79
N PHE A 202 11.57 14.37 -2.76
CA PHE A 202 10.54 14.17 -1.75
C PHE A 202 10.21 15.49 -1.01
N ALA A 203 11.24 16.21 -0.55
CA ALA A 203 11.05 17.49 0.13
C ALA A 203 10.33 18.51 -0.77
N LYS A 204 10.68 18.58 -2.08
CA LYS A 204 10.00 19.44 -3.05
C LYS A 204 8.54 19.05 -3.26
N ALA A 205 8.23 17.74 -3.31
CA ALA A 205 6.86 17.27 -3.44
C ALA A 205 5.98 17.70 -2.27
N ILE A 206 6.48 17.56 -1.04
CA ILE A 206 5.78 18.04 0.17
C ILE A 206 5.64 19.57 0.18
N ALA A 207 6.70 20.29 -0.14
CA ALA A 207 6.66 21.77 -0.23
C ALA A 207 5.69 22.28 -1.30
N ALA A 208 5.47 21.50 -2.36
CA ALA A 208 4.51 21.81 -3.43
C ALA A 208 3.04 21.50 -3.06
N GLY A 209 2.77 20.95 -1.87
CA GLY A 209 1.42 20.70 -1.36
C GLY A 209 1.01 19.22 -1.31
N ALA A 210 1.92 18.28 -1.60
CA ALA A 210 1.62 16.87 -1.35
C ALA A 210 1.60 16.57 0.14
N SER A 211 0.64 15.77 0.59
CA SER A 211 0.53 15.30 1.97
C SER A 211 1.47 14.12 2.26
N CYS A 212 1.70 13.29 1.25
CA CYS A 212 2.64 12.17 1.29
C CYS A 212 3.11 11.81 -0.12
N ALA A 213 4.02 10.83 -0.22
CA ALA A 213 4.54 10.40 -1.51
C ALA A 213 4.55 8.88 -1.64
N MET A 214 4.25 8.41 -2.85
CA MET A 214 4.46 7.03 -3.26
C MET A 214 5.82 6.92 -3.95
N ILE A 215 6.73 6.19 -3.34
CA ILE A 215 8.09 5.99 -3.84
C ILE A 215 8.32 4.54 -4.24
N GLY A 216 8.95 4.33 -5.38
CA GLY A 216 9.25 2.99 -5.91
C GLY A 216 10.75 2.75 -6.00
N SER A 217 11.40 3.28 -7.04
CA SER A 217 12.81 3.01 -7.34
C SER A 217 13.77 3.38 -6.21
N MET A 218 13.45 4.38 -5.40
CA MET A 218 14.28 4.83 -4.30
C MET A 218 14.47 3.76 -3.20
N VAL A 219 13.47 2.89 -3.01
CA VAL A 219 13.49 1.80 -2.01
C VAL A 219 13.51 0.40 -2.63
N ALA A 220 13.47 0.29 -3.96
CA ALA A 220 13.40 -1.00 -4.65
C ALA A 220 14.66 -1.87 -4.48
N GLY A 221 15.78 -1.27 -4.10
CA GLY A 221 17.05 -1.97 -3.84
C GLY A 221 17.30 -2.33 -2.38
N THR A 222 16.42 -1.96 -1.44
CA THR A 222 16.61 -2.26 0.00
C THR A 222 16.42 -3.75 0.29
N ASP A 223 16.95 -4.21 1.42
CA ASP A 223 16.85 -5.61 1.84
C ASP A 223 15.39 -6.05 2.03
N GLU A 224 14.53 -5.16 2.51
CA GLU A 224 13.11 -5.40 2.74
C GLU A 224 12.28 -5.48 1.46
N SER A 225 12.79 -4.92 0.36
CA SER A 225 12.10 -4.98 -0.93
C SER A 225 12.11 -6.40 -1.49
N PRO A 226 10.99 -6.92 -2.01
CA PRO A 226 10.96 -8.23 -2.67
C PRO A 226 11.72 -8.18 -3.99
N GLY A 227 12.17 -9.34 -4.46
CA GLY A 227 12.84 -9.50 -5.75
C GLY A 227 14.12 -10.33 -5.64
N GLU A 228 14.48 -10.93 -6.76
CA GLU A 228 15.71 -11.70 -6.86
C GLU A 228 16.92 -10.79 -6.92
N VAL A 229 17.98 -11.18 -6.20
CA VAL A 229 19.28 -10.53 -6.31
C VAL A 229 19.99 -11.06 -7.55
N ILE A 230 20.31 -10.16 -8.47
CA ILE A 230 20.98 -10.48 -9.73
C ILE A 230 22.39 -9.93 -9.68
N LEU A 231 23.40 -10.80 -9.90
CA LEU A 231 24.78 -10.40 -10.04
C LEU A 231 25.04 -10.00 -11.50
N TYR A 232 25.39 -8.75 -11.74
CA TYR A 232 25.70 -8.24 -13.08
C TYR A 232 26.96 -7.37 -13.03
N GLN A 233 27.95 -7.69 -13.84
CA GLN A 233 29.25 -7.00 -13.91
C GLN A 233 29.90 -6.79 -12.52
N GLY A 234 29.85 -7.83 -11.65
CA GLY A 234 30.45 -7.80 -10.32
C GLY A 234 29.69 -6.95 -9.27
N ARG A 235 28.48 -6.50 -9.58
CA ARG A 235 27.62 -5.75 -8.66
C ARG A 235 26.26 -6.44 -8.48
N SER A 236 25.68 -6.29 -7.30
CA SER A 236 24.38 -6.83 -6.99
C SER A 236 23.26 -5.84 -7.33
N PHE A 237 22.20 -6.36 -7.93
CA PHE A 237 21.02 -5.61 -8.33
C PHE A 237 19.75 -6.38 -7.96
N LYS A 238 18.63 -5.66 -7.77
CA LYS A 238 17.27 -6.24 -7.75
C LYS A 238 16.53 -5.91 -9.03
N ALA A 239 15.74 -6.86 -9.51
CA ALA A 239 14.83 -6.64 -10.63
C ALA A 239 13.68 -5.73 -10.19
N TYR A 240 13.45 -4.66 -10.93
CA TYR A 240 12.39 -3.70 -10.71
C TYR A 240 11.62 -3.45 -11.99
N ARG A 241 10.30 -3.66 -11.98
CA ARG A 241 9.49 -3.55 -13.20
C ARG A 241 8.34 -2.58 -13.05
N GLY A 242 8.02 -1.87 -14.16
CA GLY A 242 6.84 -1.05 -14.25
C GLY A 242 5.56 -1.89 -14.42
N MET A 243 4.45 -1.36 -13.93
CA MET A 243 3.13 -1.96 -14.13
C MET A 243 2.75 -2.06 -15.61
N GLY A 244 3.24 -1.15 -16.48
CA GLY A 244 3.06 -1.19 -17.94
C GLY A 244 4.10 -2.02 -18.68
N SER A 245 4.98 -2.76 -18.02
CA SER A 245 5.88 -3.69 -18.69
C SER A 245 5.13 -4.93 -19.19
N LEU A 246 5.56 -5.53 -20.29
CA LEU A 246 4.94 -6.75 -20.83
C LEU A 246 4.77 -7.85 -19.78
N GLY A 247 5.79 -8.06 -18.94
CA GLY A 247 5.73 -9.07 -17.90
C GLY A 247 4.76 -8.76 -16.76
N ALA A 248 4.43 -7.49 -16.51
CA ALA A 248 3.39 -7.10 -15.55
C ALA A 248 2.00 -7.19 -16.21
N MET A 249 1.86 -6.71 -17.44
CA MET A 249 0.61 -6.75 -18.19
C MET A 249 0.10 -8.17 -18.41
N ALA A 250 0.99 -9.11 -18.71
CA ALA A 250 0.66 -10.53 -18.80
C ALA A 250 0.18 -11.17 -17.47
N ARG A 251 0.40 -10.49 -16.32
CA ARG A 251 -0.04 -10.92 -14.99
C ARG A 251 -1.26 -10.17 -14.47
N GLY A 252 -1.92 -9.38 -15.32
CA GLY A 252 -3.19 -8.72 -15.01
C GLY A 252 -3.15 -7.19 -14.95
N SER A 253 -1.98 -6.51 -15.08
CA SER A 253 -1.95 -5.06 -15.04
C SER A 253 -2.34 -4.36 -16.36
N ALA A 254 -2.75 -5.11 -17.38
CA ALA A 254 -3.17 -4.57 -18.67
C ALA A 254 -4.44 -3.70 -18.56
N ASP A 255 -5.32 -3.99 -17.60
CA ASP A 255 -6.53 -3.24 -17.30
C ASP A 255 -6.22 -1.79 -16.88
N ARG A 256 -5.15 -1.57 -16.14
CA ARG A 256 -4.66 -0.25 -15.73
C ARG A 256 -4.39 0.67 -16.94
N TYR A 257 -4.01 0.09 -18.07
CA TYR A 257 -3.67 0.77 -19.32
C TYR A 257 -4.77 0.64 -20.38
N PHE A 258 -5.98 0.26 -20.00
CA PHE A 258 -7.11 0.06 -20.90
C PHE A 258 -6.85 -0.96 -22.03
N GLN A 259 -5.99 -1.95 -21.76
CA GLN A 259 -5.59 -2.98 -22.72
C GLN A 259 -6.01 -4.40 -22.28
N LYS A 260 -7.00 -4.51 -21.38
CA LYS A 260 -7.46 -5.81 -20.85
C LYS A 260 -7.89 -6.79 -21.93
N ASP A 261 -8.60 -6.28 -22.96
CA ASP A 261 -9.17 -7.08 -24.05
C ASP A 261 -8.19 -7.24 -25.24
N ALA A 262 -6.99 -6.68 -25.14
CA ALA A 262 -5.98 -6.84 -26.17
C ALA A 262 -5.35 -8.24 -26.10
N ALA A 263 -5.19 -8.88 -27.26
CA ALA A 263 -4.44 -10.13 -27.33
C ALA A 263 -2.99 -9.92 -26.86
N SER A 264 -2.40 -10.91 -26.23
CA SER A 264 -1.09 -10.80 -25.58
C SER A 264 0.04 -10.36 -26.52
N ASP A 265 -0.07 -10.68 -27.80
CA ASP A 265 0.84 -10.27 -28.89
C ASP A 265 0.62 -8.84 -29.39
N LYS A 266 -0.48 -8.21 -28.98
CA LYS A 266 -0.89 -6.83 -29.36
C LYS A 266 -0.76 -5.82 -28.22
N LEU A 267 -0.30 -6.26 -27.06
CA LEU A 267 -0.06 -5.36 -25.92
C LEU A 267 1.03 -4.33 -26.25
N VAL A 268 0.74 -3.07 -26.02
CA VAL A 268 1.69 -1.97 -26.15
C VAL A 268 2.27 -1.64 -24.77
N PRO A 269 3.55 -1.94 -24.51
CA PRO A 269 4.12 -1.70 -23.19
C PRO A 269 4.36 -0.20 -22.95
N GLU A 270 3.93 0.27 -21.79
CA GLU A 270 4.19 1.61 -21.28
C GLU A 270 5.12 1.61 -20.07
N GLY A 271 5.89 0.56 -19.90
CA GLY A 271 6.85 0.40 -18.82
C GLY A 271 7.92 -0.64 -19.15
N ILE A 272 9.03 -0.57 -18.42
CA ILE A 272 10.19 -1.44 -18.62
C ILE A 272 10.49 -2.30 -17.40
N LEU A 273 11.30 -3.34 -17.61
CA LEU A 273 12.04 -4.01 -16.55
C LEU A 273 13.41 -3.32 -16.41
N SER A 274 13.77 -2.95 -15.21
CA SER A 274 15.04 -2.31 -14.86
C SER A 274 15.75 -3.08 -13.75
N LEU A 275 17.03 -2.79 -13.57
CA LEU A 275 17.85 -3.28 -12.47
C LEU A 275 18.16 -2.12 -11.53
N ILE A 276 17.85 -2.28 -10.25
CA ILE A 276 18.16 -1.31 -9.22
C ILE A 276 19.37 -1.81 -8.43
N HIS A 277 20.39 -0.99 -8.34
CA HIS A 277 21.62 -1.28 -7.58
C HIS A 277 21.27 -1.40 -6.08
N ILE A 278 21.83 -2.44 -5.45
CA ILE A 278 21.74 -2.69 -4.01
C ILE A 278 22.88 -1.99 -3.29
#